data_e3c759674b0411b9c5898d340cdff431
#
_entry.id   e3c759674b0411b9c5898d340cdff431
#
_cell.length_a   1.000
_cell.length_b   1.000
_cell.length_c   1.000
_cell.angle_alpha   90.00
_cell.angle_beta   90.00
_cell.angle_gamma   90.00
#
_symmetry.space_group_name_H-M   'P 1'
#
loop_
_entity.id
_entity.type
_entity.pdbx_description
1 polymer ?
#
loop_
_entity_poly.entity_id
_entity_poly.type
_entity_poly.pdbx_seq_one_letter_code
_entity_poly.pdbx_strand_id
1 'polypeptide(L)'
;MPTERFYRLPEAKKQVIRQAAIKEFARVPFEKASINQIIQNADISRGSFYTYFEDKQDVVRYIFEDNARQMQECCERELERNGGDLFDMLEWLFEFTIRKLEESKEMVELVRNVCSYQENTRAMGFELGYRPPMGSPGKEETAQWLAKRIRMEQFARPS
;
A
#
# COMPACT_ATOMS: atom_id res chain seq x y z
N MET A 1 -9.65 -5.41 11.14
CA MET A 1 -9.72 -3.98 10.69
C MET A 1 -9.71 -3.08 11.90
N PRO A 2 -9.09 -1.90 11.83
CA PRO A 2 -9.13 -0.95 12.94
C PRO A 2 -10.54 -0.63 13.37
N THR A 3 -10.72 -0.37 14.66
CA THR A 3 -12.02 -0.06 15.23
C THR A 3 -12.47 1.35 14.87
N GLU A 4 -13.78 1.64 14.98
CA GLU A 4 -14.29 3.01 14.84
C GLU A 4 -13.63 4.01 15.80
N ARG A 5 -13.21 3.55 16.99
CA ARG A 5 -12.50 4.39 17.97
C ARG A 5 -11.16 4.89 17.44
N PHE A 6 -10.45 4.07 16.67
CA PHE A 6 -9.22 4.48 15.99
C PHE A 6 -9.50 5.58 14.96
N TYR A 7 -10.52 5.39 14.13
CA TYR A 7 -10.86 6.37 13.08
C TYR A 7 -11.31 7.72 13.63
N ARG A 8 -11.85 7.76 14.85
CA ARG A 8 -12.22 9.00 15.56
C ARG A 8 -11.04 9.75 16.19
N LEU A 9 -9.84 9.18 16.18
CA LEU A 9 -8.65 9.87 16.68
C LEU A 9 -8.31 11.09 15.79
N PRO A 10 -7.72 12.15 16.40
CA PRO A 10 -7.11 13.24 15.64
C PRO A 10 -6.09 12.69 14.65
N GLU A 11 -6.02 13.28 13.45
CA GLU A 11 -5.13 12.81 12.38
C GLU A 11 -3.66 12.73 12.85
N ALA A 12 -3.19 13.74 13.59
CA ALA A 12 -1.84 13.74 14.16
C ALA A 12 -1.56 12.47 15.00
N LYS A 13 -2.55 12.00 15.79
CA LYS A 13 -2.37 10.79 16.62
C LYS A 13 -2.35 9.52 15.78
N LYS A 14 -3.20 9.43 14.74
CA LYS A 14 -3.19 8.33 13.78
C LYS A 14 -1.84 8.24 13.07
N GLN A 15 -1.28 9.37 12.65
CA GLN A 15 0.03 9.42 11.99
C GLN A 15 1.17 8.99 12.91
N VAL A 16 1.15 9.37 14.18
CA VAL A 16 2.16 8.90 15.16
C VAL A 16 2.11 7.38 15.31
N ILE A 17 0.92 6.80 15.45
CA ILE A 17 0.74 5.34 15.55
C ILE A 17 1.19 4.65 14.27
N ARG A 18 0.81 5.20 13.10
CA ARG A 18 1.20 4.70 11.80
C ARG A 18 2.72 4.67 11.61
N GLN A 19 3.41 5.77 11.92
CA GLN A 19 4.86 5.86 11.80
C GLN A 19 5.60 4.90 12.77
N ALA A 20 5.13 4.79 14.00
CA ALA A 20 5.67 3.84 14.98
C ALA A 20 5.56 2.39 14.46
N ALA A 21 4.43 2.04 13.83
CA ALA A 21 4.22 0.72 13.26
C ALA A 21 5.08 0.47 12.01
N ILE A 22 5.16 1.42 11.08
CA ILE A 22 6.03 1.35 9.90
C ILE A 22 7.47 1.09 10.33
N LYS A 23 7.98 1.85 11.29
CA LYS A 23 9.34 1.72 11.81
C LYS A 23 9.61 0.33 12.38
N GLU A 24 8.67 -0.23 13.13
CA GLU A 24 8.85 -1.56 13.70
C GLU A 24 8.79 -2.66 12.63
N PHE A 25 7.84 -2.61 11.71
CA PHE A 25 7.74 -3.59 10.62
C PHE A 25 8.85 -3.48 9.58
N ALA A 26 9.45 -2.31 9.41
CA ALA A 26 10.63 -2.13 8.58
C ALA A 26 11.88 -2.73 9.23
N ARG A 27 11.98 -2.71 10.56
CA ARG A 27 13.15 -3.10 11.33
C ARG A 27 13.38 -4.62 11.39
N VAL A 28 12.29 -5.40 11.45
CA VAL A 28 12.35 -6.87 11.64
C VAL A 28 11.28 -7.58 10.80
N PRO A 29 11.48 -8.88 10.49
CA PRO A 29 10.44 -9.71 9.89
C PRO A 29 9.14 -9.65 10.67
N PHE A 30 8.02 -9.77 9.97
CA PHE A 30 6.67 -9.60 10.55
C PHE A 30 6.44 -10.46 11.82
N GLU A 31 6.90 -11.72 11.83
CA GLU A 31 6.70 -12.61 12.98
C GLU A 31 7.40 -12.07 14.24
N LYS A 32 8.55 -11.43 14.08
CA LYS A 32 9.37 -10.86 15.16
C LYS A 32 8.95 -9.46 15.58
N ALA A 33 8.08 -8.82 14.83
CA ALA A 33 7.61 -7.46 15.13
C ALA A 33 6.82 -7.45 16.44
N SER A 34 7.15 -6.48 17.30
CA SER A 34 6.65 -6.37 18.67
C SER A 34 5.61 -5.26 18.82
N ILE A 35 4.39 -5.64 19.22
CA ILE A 35 3.34 -4.68 19.58
C ILE A 35 3.83 -3.74 20.70
N ASN A 36 4.61 -4.25 21.67
CA ASN A 36 5.14 -3.42 22.76
C ASN A 36 6.07 -2.32 22.23
N GLN A 37 6.86 -2.60 21.19
CA GLN A 37 7.73 -1.59 20.56
C GLN A 37 6.90 -0.51 19.84
N ILE A 38 5.82 -0.92 19.18
CA ILE A 38 4.87 0.02 18.54
C ILE A 38 4.24 0.92 19.60
N ILE A 39 3.76 0.34 20.71
CA ILE A 39 3.15 1.05 21.85
C ILE A 39 4.11 2.10 22.43
N GLN A 40 5.37 1.72 22.67
CA GLN A 40 6.39 2.62 23.21
C GLN A 40 6.71 3.76 22.25
N ASN A 41 6.91 3.45 20.96
CA ASN A 41 7.25 4.45 19.94
C ASN A 41 6.07 5.40 19.63
N ALA A 42 4.83 4.95 19.81
CA ALA A 42 3.62 5.74 19.57
C ALA A 42 3.15 6.52 20.82
N ASP A 43 3.81 6.31 21.95
CA ASP A 43 3.40 6.86 23.26
C ASP A 43 1.92 6.65 23.55
N ILE A 44 1.53 5.38 23.50
CA ILE A 44 0.15 4.93 23.87
C ILE A 44 0.19 3.84 24.92
N SER A 45 -0.92 3.65 25.64
CA SER A 45 -1.04 2.52 26.55
C SER A 45 -1.33 1.21 25.78
N ARG A 46 -0.98 0.06 26.41
CA ARG A 46 -1.33 -1.25 25.87
C ARG A 46 -2.86 -1.42 25.70
N GLY A 47 -3.64 -0.91 26.66
CA GLY A 47 -5.11 -0.92 26.57
C GLY A 47 -5.62 -0.11 25.38
N SER A 48 -5.01 1.05 25.11
CA SER A 48 -5.34 1.87 23.94
C SER A 48 -5.06 1.12 22.65
N PHE A 49 -3.91 0.43 22.54
CA PHE A 49 -3.59 -0.34 21.34
C PHE A 49 -4.70 -1.36 21.02
N TYR A 50 -5.07 -2.20 21.98
CA TYR A 50 -6.12 -3.22 21.80
C TYR A 50 -7.55 -2.65 21.71
N THR A 51 -7.73 -1.37 22.04
CA THR A 51 -8.96 -0.64 21.73
C THR A 51 -9.02 -0.26 20.25
N TYR A 52 -7.87 -0.07 19.59
CA TYR A 52 -7.76 0.36 18.21
C TYR A 52 -7.60 -0.80 17.22
N PHE A 53 -6.82 -1.81 17.58
CA PHE A 53 -6.44 -2.94 16.72
C PHE A 53 -6.60 -4.26 17.47
N GLU A 54 -7.06 -5.26 16.78
CA GLU A 54 -7.17 -6.62 17.32
C GLU A 54 -5.78 -7.24 17.48
N ASP A 55 -4.94 -7.09 16.44
CA ASP A 55 -3.60 -7.65 16.39
C ASP A 55 -2.66 -6.80 15.50
N LYS A 56 -1.44 -7.29 15.29
CA LYS A 56 -0.47 -6.62 14.41
C LYS A 56 -0.81 -6.73 12.92
N GLN A 57 -1.63 -7.72 12.52
CA GLN A 57 -2.11 -7.83 11.13
C GLN A 57 -3.09 -6.71 10.80
N ASP A 58 -3.96 -6.33 11.75
CA ASP A 58 -4.85 -5.18 11.62
C ASP A 58 -4.08 -3.88 11.39
N VAL A 59 -2.94 -3.71 12.08
CA VAL A 59 -2.09 -2.52 11.89
C VAL A 59 -1.46 -2.50 10.50
N VAL A 60 -0.96 -3.65 10.04
CA VAL A 60 -0.40 -3.79 8.68
C VAL A 60 -1.46 -3.48 7.64
N ARG A 61 -2.65 -4.07 7.77
CA ARG A 61 -3.79 -3.83 6.87
C ARG A 61 -4.11 -2.34 6.80
N TYR A 62 -4.21 -1.66 7.93
CA TYR A 62 -4.43 -0.22 7.99
C TYR A 62 -3.37 0.57 7.21
N ILE A 63 -2.08 0.23 7.35
CA ILE A 63 -1.00 0.93 6.65
C ILE A 63 -1.17 0.80 5.13
N PHE A 64 -1.51 -0.40 4.64
CA PHE A 64 -1.67 -0.63 3.20
C PHE A 64 -2.95 0.01 2.65
N GLU A 65 -4.07 -0.07 3.38
CA GLU A 65 -5.32 0.60 3.00
C GLU A 65 -5.16 2.12 2.95
N ASP A 66 -4.46 2.70 3.94
CA ASP A 66 -4.18 4.14 3.97
C ASP A 66 -3.28 4.58 2.81
N ASN A 67 -2.26 3.78 2.48
CA ASN A 67 -1.42 4.02 1.31
C ASN A 67 -2.21 3.93 0.00
N ALA A 68 -3.07 2.91 -0.15
CA ALA A 68 -3.91 2.74 -1.33
C ALA A 68 -4.87 3.93 -1.51
N ARG A 69 -5.50 4.37 -0.42
CA ARG A 69 -6.38 5.55 -0.42
C ARG A 69 -5.62 6.82 -0.83
N GLN A 70 -4.45 7.08 -0.24
CA GLN A 70 -3.63 8.23 -0.61
C GLN A 70 -3.20 8.18 -2.08
N MET A 71 -2.86 7.01 -2.59
CA MET A 71 -2.52 6.82 -4.00
C MET A 71 -3.72 7.12 -4.91
N GLN A 72 -4.90 6.60 -4.56
CA GLN A 72 -6.14 6.88 -5.31
C GLN A 72 -6.42 8.38 -5.36
N GLU A 73 -6.38 9.08 -4.22
CA GLU A 73 -6.57 10.53 -4.15
C GLU A 73 -5.54 11.32 -4.99
N CYS A 74 -4.30 10.81 -5.09
CA CYS A 74 -3.27 11.39 -5.94
C CYS A 74 -3.58 11.18 -7.44
N CYS A 75 -4.01 9.98 -7.82
CA CYS A 75 -4.40 9.66 -9.20
C CYS A 75 -5.62 10.47 -9.65
N GLU A 76 -6.63 10.62 -8.79
CA GLU A 76 -7.83 11.43 -9.06
C GLU A 76 -7.46 12.89 -9.33
N ARG A 77 -6.63 13.48 -8.47
CA ARG A 77 -6.13 14.86 -8.67
C ARG A 77 -5.31 15.03 -9.94
N GLU A 78 -4.51 14.03 -10.29
CA GLU A 78 -3.73 14.08 -11.53
C GLU A 78 -4.61 14.00 -12.77
N LEU A 79 -5.63 13.12 -12.76
CA LEU A 79 -6.61 13.05 -13.82
C LEU A 79 -7.39 14.35 -14.00
N GLU A 80 -7.77 15.02 -12.91
CA GLU A 80 -8.41 16.32 -12.97
C GLU A 80 -7.45 17.39 -13.56
N ARG A 81 -6.18 17.36 -13.14
CA ARG A 81 -5.16 18.32 -13.61
C ARG A 81 -4.83 18.21 -15.09
N ASN A 82 -4.77 16.98 -15.62
CA ASN A 82 -4.41 16.71 -17.01
C ASN A 82 -5.62 16.62 -17.98
N GLY A 83 -6.82 16.96 -17.49
CA GLY A 83 -8.04 16.93 -18.32
C GLY A 83 -8.56 15.53 -18.62
N GLY A 84 -8.21 14.53 -17.79
CA GLY A 84 -8.66 13.15 -17.94
C GLY A 84 -7.79 12.28 -18.84
N ASP A 85 -6.59 12.72 -19.18
CA ASP A 85 -5.66 11.92 -19.98
C ASP A 85 -5.10 10.77 -19.14
N LEU A 86 -5.54 9.56 -19.49
CA LEU A 86 -5.15 8.35 -18.77
C LEU A 86 -3.67 7.99 -18.98
N PHE A 87 -3.10 8.27 -20.15
CA PHE A 87 -1.71 7.93 -20.45
C PHE A 87 -0.75 8.83 -19.68
N ASP A 88 -0.99 10.13 -19.67
CA ASP A 88 -0.23 11.08 -18.85
C ASP A 88 -0.33 10.75 -17.36
N MET A 89 -1.51 10.34 -16.89
CA MET A 89 -1.69 9.90 -15.51
C MET A 89 -0.87 8.64 -15.20
N LEU A 90 -0.81 7.66 -16.11
CA LEU A 90 -0.02 6.44 -15.92
C LEU A 90 1.49 6.73 -15.90
N GLU A 91 1.97 7.62 -16.75
CA GLU A 91 3.37 8.06 -16.77
C GLU A 91 3.72 8.76 -15.44
N TRP A 92 2.88 9.70 -15.00
CA TRP A 92 3.02 10.35 -13.73
C TRP A 92 3.00 9.36 -12.55
N LEU A 93 2.09 8.37 -12.57
CA LEU A 93 1.98 7.35 -11.53
C LEU A 93 3.25 6.51 -11.42
N PHE A 94 3.84 6.16 -12.56
CA PHE A 94 5.10 5.40 -12.60
C PHE A 94 6.25 6.21 -11.99
N GLU A 95 6.43 7.47 -12.40
CA GLU A 95 7.45 8.36 -11.84
C GLU A 95 7.22 8.63 -10.35
N PHE A 96 5.98 8.87 -9.95
CA PHE A 96 5.58 9.07 -8.56
C PHE A 96 5.93 7.85 -7.71
N THR A 97 5.64 6.65 -8.20
CA THR A 97 5.94 5.40 -7.47
C THR A 97 7.42 5.20 -7.29
N ILE A 98 8.24 5.39 -8.34
CA ILE A 98 9.70 5.27 -8.25
C ILE A 98 10.24 6.26 -7.22
N ARG A 99 9.86 7.52 -7.30
CA ARG A 99 10.28 8.57 -6.34
C ARG A 99 9.89 8.21 -4.91
N LYS A 100 8.69 7.72 -4.69
CA LYS A 100 8.24 7.28 -3.35
C LYS A 100 9.04 6.11 -2.80
N LEU A 101 9.43 5.16 -3.63
CA LEU A 101 10.29 4.04 -3.23
C LEU A 101 11.71 4.53 -2.88
N GLU A 102 12.24 5.50 -3.60
CA GLU A 102 13.55 6.10 -3.32
C GLU A 102 13.56 6.92 -2.01
N GLU A 103 12.49 7.69 -1.77
CA GLU A 103 12.34 8.54 -0.58
C GLU A 103 12.07 7.74 0.71
N SER A 104 11.40 6.60 0.62
CA SER A 104 10.90 5.86 1.78
C SER A 104 11.49 4.46 1.88
N LYS A 105 12.75 4.37 2.29
CA LYS A 105 13.43 3.09 2.56
C LYS A 105 12.68 2.24 3.60
N GLU A 106 12.12 2.86 4.63
CA GLU A 106 11.33 2.16 5.65
C GLU A 106 10.09 1.48 5.05
N MET A 107 9.41 2.11 4.09
CA MET A 107 8.26 1.49 3.43
C MET A 107 8.67 0.30 2.57
N VAL A 108 9.79 0.38 1.86
CA VAL A 108 10.33 -0.72 1.06
C VAL A 108 10.67 -1.93 1.96
N GLU A 109 11.36 -1.69 3.09
CA GLU A 109 11.69 -2.75 4.04
C GLU A 109 10.44 -3.32 4.71
N LEU A 110 9.44 -2.49 5.06
CA LEU A 110 8.16 -2.96 5.57
C LEU A 110 7.50 -3.91 4.57
N VAL A 111 7.36 -3.50 3.30
CA VAL A 111 6.77 -4.34 2.25
C VAL A 111 7.52 -5.66 2.14
N ARG A 112 8.85 -5.64 2.11
CA ARG A 112 9.68 -6.85 2.07
C ARG A 112 9.41 -7.77 3.26
N ASN A 113 9.44 -7.22 4.47
CA ASN A 113 9.29 -7.98 5.72
C ASN A 113 7.88 -8.55 5.91
N VAL A 114 6.87 -7.85 5.42
CA VAL A 114 5.46 -8.27 5.51
C VAL A 114 5.09 -9.25 4.40
N CYS A 115 5.52 -8.98 3.15
CA CYS A 115 5.20 -9.85 2.01
C CYS A 115 5.97 -11.18 2.03
N SER A 116 7.08 -11.27 2.78
CA SER A 116 7.77 -12.53 3.01
C SER A 116 6.97 -13.52 3.88
N TYR A 117 5.94 -13.04 4.57
CA TYR A 117 5.06 -13.86 5.38
C TYR A 117 3.86 -14.34 4.57
N GLN A 118 3.80 -15.64 4.26
CA GLN A 118 2.82 -16.22 3.32
C GLN A 118 1.34 -15.97 3.69
N GLU A 119 1.00 -15.95 4.98
CA GLU A 119 -0.37 -15.67 5.42
C GLU A 119 -0.81 -14.23 5.11
N ASN A 120 0.11 -13.27 5.27
CA ASN A 120 -0.17 -11.88 4.95
C ASN A 120 -0.40 -11.66 3.45
N THR A 121 0.36 -12.36 2.61
CA THR A 121 0.22 -12.25 1.14
C THR A 121 -1.17 -12.74 0.68
N ARG A 122 -1.69 -13.79 1.32
CA ARG A 122 -3.05 -14.29 1.05
C ARG A 122 -4.12 -13.32 1.55
N ALA A 123 -3.99 -12.81 2.77
CA ALA A 123 -4.93 -11.85 3.36
C ALA A 123 -4.95 -10.53 2.59
N MET A 124 -3.78 -10.00 2.22
CA MET A 124 -3.66 -8.75 1.46
C MET A 124 -4.20 -8.90 0.02
N GLY A 125 -3.93 -10.02 -0.66
CA GLY A 125 -4.43 -10.28 -2.01
C GLY A 125 -5.95 -10.42 -2.06
N PHE A 126 -6.56 -10.95 -1.00
CA PHE A 126 -7.99 -11.15 -0.92
C PHE A 126 -8.76 -9.85 -0.56
N GLU A 127 -8.21 -9.01 0.32
CA GLU A 127 -8.90 -7.82 0.83
C GLU A 127 -8.62 -6.54 0.04
N LEU A 128 -7.52 -6.45 -0.69
CA LEU A 128 -7.29 -5.37 -1.65
C LEU A 128 -8.19 -5.47 -2.89
N GLY A 129 -9.14 -6.40 -2.89
CA GLY A 129 -10.10 -6.55 -3.98
C GLY A 129 -9.47 -7.03 -5.29
N TYR A 130 -8.16 -7.35 -5.28
CA TYR A 130 -7.53 -8.02 -6.40
C TYR A 130 -7.95 -9.49 -6.41
N ARG A 131 -9.16 -9.70 -6.88
CA ARG A 131 -9.57 -10.99 -7.43
C ARG A 131 -9.06 -10.97 -8.86
N PRO A 132 -7.98 -11.70 -9.20
CA PRO A 132 -7.67 -11.88 -10.61
C PRO A 132 -8.93 -12.40 -11.28
N PRO A 133 -9.38 -11.81 -12.39
CA PRO A 133 -10.54 -12.35 -13.11
C PRO A 133 -10.29 -13.83 -13.32
N MET A 134 -11.33 -14.64 -13.11
CA MET A 134 -11.27 -16.08 -13.39
C MET A 134 -10.77 -16.24 -14.83
N GLY A 135 -9.59 -16.82 -15.01
CA GLY A 135 -8.91 -16.87 -16.31
C GLY A 135 -7.88 -15.76 -16.54
N SER A 136 -7.38 -15.11 -15.47
CA SER A 136 -6.21 -14.22 -15.60
C SER A 136 -5.09 -14.94 -16.32
N PRO A 137 -4.57 -14.38 -17.42
CA PRO A 137 -3.48 -14.99 -18.16
C PRO A 137 -2.28 -15.18 -17.22
N GLY A 138 -1.57 -16.29 -17.37
CA GLY A 138 -0.31 -16.54 -16.67
C GLY A 138 0.69 -15.40 -16.89
N LYS A 139 1.75 -15.34 -16.08
CA LYS A 139 2.78 -14.28 -16.21
C LYS A 139 3.29 -14.10 -17.64
N GLU A 140 3.45 -15.19 -18.39
CA GLU A 140 3.86 -15.19 -19.80
C GLU A 140 2.79 -14.60 -20.72
N GLU A 141 1.52 -14.94 -20.51
CA GLU A 141 0.41 -14.41 -21.30
C GLU A 141 0.18 -12.90 -21.03
N THR A 142 0.34 -12.48 -19.78
CA THR A 142 0.29 -11.05 -19.42
C THR A 142 1.43 -10.27 -20.08
N ALA A 143 2.64 -10.79 -20.09
CA ALA A 143 3.77 -10.17 -20.76
C ALA A 143 3.59 -10.11 -22.27
N GLN A 144 3.04 -11.15 -22.90
CA GLN A 144 2.73 -11.18 -24.34
C GLN A 144 1.59 -10.22 -24.68
N TRP A 145 0.56 -10.11 -23.85
CA TRP A 145 -0.54 -9.16 -24.01
C TRP A 145 -0.05 -7.72 -23.92
N LEU A 146 0.78 -7.39 -22.92
CA LEU A 146 1.42 -6.07 -22.78
C LEU A 146 2.32 -5.74 -23.97
N ALA A 147 3.16 -6.67 -24.40
CA ALA A 147 4.04 -6.49 -25.55
C ALA A 147 3.26 -6.24 -26.86
N LYS A 148 2.13 -6.91 -27.01
CA LYS A 148 1.24 -6.71 -28.18
C LYS A 148 0.57 -5.35 -28.14
N ARG A 149 0.15 -4.88 -26.98
CA ARG A 149 -0.51 -3.57 -26.80
C ARG A 149 0.46 -2.41 -26.99
N ILE A 150 1.66 -2.49 -26.42
CA ILE A 150 2.74 -1.50 -26.62
C ILE A 150 3.10 -1.39 -28.11
N ARG A 151 3.14 -2.51 -28.83
CA ARG A 151 3.44 -2.51 -30.26
C ARG A 151 2.33 -1.87 -31.11
N MET A 152 1.06 -1.96 -30.70
CA MET A 152 -0.06 -1.34 -31.38
C MET A 152 -0.10 0.19 -31.18
N GLU A 153 0.34 0.70 -30.02
CA GLU A 153 0.35 2.14 -29.72
C GLU A 153 1.44 2.90 -30.49
N GLN A 154 2.56 2.24 -30.84
CA GLN A 154 3.57 2.84 -31.71
C GLN A 154 3.07 3.13 -33.14
N PHE A 155 1.98 2.48 -33.57
CA PHE A 155 1.37 2.67 -34.88
C PHE A 155 0.15 3.64 -34.86
N ALA A 156 -0.30 4.07 -33.69
CA ALA A 156 -1.51 4.88 -33.52
C ALA A 156 -1.25 6.38 -33.31
N ARG A 157 0.00 6.87 -33.44
CA ARG A 157 0.28 8.31 -33.40
C ARG A 157 0.07 8.88 -34.81
N PRO A 158 -0.94 9.73 -35.05
CA PRO A 158 -1.02 10.48 -36.29
C PRO A 158 0.13 11.49 -36.34
N SER A 159 0.73 11.60 -37.52
CA SER A 159 1.76 12.56 -37.86
C SER A 159 1.24 13.99 -37.76
#